data_a7e0950dad5c7e37110fed7aef1dfb07
#
_entry.id   a7e0950dad5c7e37110fed7aef1dfb07
#
_cell.length_a   1.000
_cell.length_b   1.000
_cell.length_c   1.000
_cell.angle_alpha   90.00
_cell.angle_beta   90.00
_cell.angle_gamma   90.00
#
_symmetry.space_group_name_H-M   'P 1'
#
loop_
_entity.id
_entity.type
_entity.pdbx_description
1 polymer ?
#
loop_
_entity_poly.entity_id
_entity_poly.type
_entity_poly.pdbx_seq_one_letter_code
_entity_poly.pdbx_strand_id
1 'polypeptide(L)'
;MIFEGTKKSIFFGLGLTRAGYDLPIDEPERKEAEDECKMILELISDIYTQADKGEAVNTVLDDKTIYKVQDRIKEKGYPVITMKAYAAMENYKKVEDFLKNCQEEKAGFIVLYELQSDGGIGRDKFIFDGKDMYLISACATWNTNDTYGLSYISYARIKEWKYTDKGWFCYELCVPEPPEVTEIVDGSCLVRIKPLSKEQREMSERCVQGLGYQGNNLLCSNWDTDHMEKLDYNGIYEYLYAMKHQKAFDAEDYSNGIPKEEFESLIMEYLPVTAEQIQEYAVFDEKNQTYVWVRLGCLNYAPTFFGTSLPEVIDIKENEDGTVTLTVDAVCDMVICDDAVITHELTVKFADDGSFQYLGNEIFDDGIMHIPDYQYRIKE
;
A
#
# COMPACT_ATOMS: atom_id res chain seq x y z
N MET A 1 2.82 -48.21 28.85
CA MET A 1 1.99 -47.27 28.07
C MET A 1 2.37 -45.82 28.33
N ILE A 2 3.65 -45.47 28.47
CA ILE A 2 4.16 -44.10 28.75
C ILE A 2 5.17 -43.62 27.69
N PHE A 3 5.53 -44.51 26.75
CA PHE A 3 6.56 -44.15 25.74
C PHE A 3 6.03 -43.72 24.37
N GLU A 4 4.74 -43.82 24.08
CA GLU A 4 4.18 -43.37 22.77
C GLU A 4 3.83 -41.88 22.71
N GLY A 5 3.56 -41.22 23.86
CA GLY A 5 3.20 -39.81 23.88
C GLY A 5 4.38 -38.86 23.56
N THR A 6 5.58 -39.22 24.01
CA THR A 6 6.79 -38.41 23.83
C THR A 6 7.34 -38.45 22.38
N LYS A 7 7.15 -39.55 21.65
CA LYS A 7 7.59 -39.63 20.25
C LYS A 7 6.70 -38.82 19.28
N LYS A 8 5.39 -38.76 19.54
CA LYS A 8 4.46 -37.93 18.71
C LYS A 8 4.68 -36.45 18.92
N SER A 9 4.94 -36.01 20.15
CA SER A 9 5.22 -34.62 20.48
C SER A 9 6.55 -34.12 19.86
N ILE A 10 7.61 -34.98 19.88
CA ILE A 10 8.90 -34.66 19.27
C ILE A 10 8.79 -34.60 17.73
N PHE A 11 7.98 -35.48 17.12
CA PHE A 11 7.80 -35.50 15.67
C PHE A 11 6.98 -34.29 15.18
N PHE A 12 5.99 -33.83 15.95
CA PHE A 12 5.22 -32.64 15.63
C PHE A 12 6.07 -31.37 15.75
N GLY A 13 6.85 -31.22 16.82
CA GLY A 13 7.77 -30.10 16.99
C GLY A 13 8.88 -30.03 15.95
N LEU A 14 9.43 -31.19 15.52
CA LEU A 14 10.42 -31.25 14.45
C LEU A 14 9.84 -30.96 13.06
N GLY A 15 8.54 -31.25 12.84
CA GLY A 15 7.83 -30.91 11.62
C GLY A 15 7.61 -29.40 11.50
N LEU A 16 7.12 -28.75 12.54
CA LEU A 16 6.91 -27.29 12.60
C LEU A 16 8.22 -26.53 12.44
N THR A 17 9.30 -26.93 13.11
CA THR A 17 10.63 -26.29 12.96
C THR A 17 11.20 -26.42 11.54
N ARG A 18 10.88 -27.51 10.81
CA ARG A 18 11.29 -27.68 9.42
C ARG A 18 10.48 -26.82 8.44
N ALA A 19 9.22 -26.57 8.74
CA ALA A 19 8.35 -25.73 7.94
C ALA A 19 8.70 -24.24 8.06
N GLY A 20 9.32 -23.81 9.17
CA GLY A 20 9.83 -22.44 9.34
C GLY A 20 8.81 -21.40 9.80
N TYR A 21 7.55 -21.79 10.07
CA TYR A 21 6.53 -20.94 10.69
C TYR A 21 6.22 -21.40 12.12
N ASP A 22 5.56 -20.57 12.90
CA ASP A 22 5.23 -20.85 14.31
C ASP A 22 6.41 -21.37 15.12
N LEU A 23 7.59 -20.79 14.90
CA LEU A 23 8.80 -21.18 15.60
C LEU A 23 8.64 -20.89 17.10
N PRO A 24 9.22 -21.70 17.99
CA PRO A 24 9.11 -21.49 19.43
C PRO A 24 9.84 -20.21 19.84
N ILE A 25 9.14 -19.37 20.60
CA ILE A 25 9.67 -18.13 21.19
C ILE A 25 9.99 -18.44 22.65
N ASP A 26 11.23 -18.24 23.08
CA ASP A 26 11.60 -18.41 24.47
C ASP A 26 11.11 -17.23 25.34
N GLU A 27 11.12 -17.43 26.65
CA GLU A 27 10.62 -16.43 27.61
C GLU A 27 11.45 -15.13 27.60
N PRO A 28 12.79 -15.15 27.49
CA PRO A 28 13.59 -13.94 27.34
C PRO A 28 13.22 -13.10 26.12
N GLU A 29 13.06 -13.73 24.95
CA GLU A 29 12.71 -13.04 23.69
C GLU A 29 11.29 -12.45 23.73
N ARG A 30 10.32 -13.21 24.30
CA ARG A 30 8.97 -12.72 24.53
C ARG A 30 8.97 -11.49 25.43
N LYS A 31 9.72 -11.55 26.53
CA LYS A 31 9.84 -10.43 27.46
C LYS A 31 10.51 -9.22 26.82
N GLU A 32 11.57 -9.42 26.03
CA GLU A 32 12.22 -8.33 25.29
C GLU A 32 11.22 -7.63 24.38
N ALA A 33 10.43 -8.39 23.60
CA ALA A 33 9.42 -7.82 22.72
C ALA A 33 8.34 -7.04 23.49
N GLU A 34 7.87 -7.56 24.62
CA GLU A 34 6.89 -6.88 25.49
C GLU A 34 7.47 -5.59 26.09
N ASP A 35 8.68 -5.63 26.64
CA ASP A 35 9.35 -4.49 27.27
C ASP A 35 9.61 -3.39 26.23
N GLU A 36 10.03 -3.73 25.00
CA GLU A 36 10.28 -2.77 23.93
C GLU A 36 8.99 -2.16 23.39
N CYS A 37 7.93 -2.93 23.15
CA CYS A 37 6.61 -2.39 22.79
C CYS A 37 6.09 -1.43 23.87
N LYS A 38 6.18 -1.84 25.13
CA LYS A 38 5.80 -1.01 26.28
C LYS A 38 6.56 0.29 26.31
N MET A 39 7.88 0.25 26.15
CA MET A 39 8.74 1.44 26.14
C MET A 39 8.29 2.45 25.06
N ILE A 40 7.95 1.99 23.85
CA ILE A 40 7.47 2.87 22.78
C ILE A 40 6.09 3.45 23.11
N LEU A 41 5.15 2.64 23.61
CA LEU A 41 3.82 3.13 23.99
C LEU A 41 3.88 4.11 25.17
N GLU A 42 4.75 3.90 26.16
CA GLU A 42 5.02 4.89 27.23
C GLU A 42 5.58 6.20 26.68
N LEU A 43 6.49 6.13 25.70
CA LEU A 43 7.10 7.30 25.05
C LEU A 43 6.08 8.21 24.37
N ILE A 44 4.98 7.64 23.86
CA ILE A 44 3.96 8.37 23.08
C ILE A 44 2.63 8.55 23.84
N SER A 45 2.54 8.09 25.08
CA SER A 45 1.29 8.04 25.85
C SER A 45 0.62 9.42 26.04
N ASP A 46 1.41 10.48 26.20
CA ASP A 46 0.92 11.85 26.31
C ASP A 46 0.26 12.34 25.01
N ILE A 47 0.81 11.95 23.86
CA ILE A 47 0.25 12.30 22.54
C ILE A 47 -1.05 11.51 22.32
N TYR A 48 -1.03 10.20 22.59
CA TYR A 48 -2.19 9.33 22.42
C TYR A 48 -3.38 9.75 23.30
N THR A 49 -3.11 10.05 24.57
CA THR A 49 -4.17 10.45 25.53
C THR A 49 -4.83 11.78 25.15
N GLN A 50 -4.08 12.69 24.52
CA GLN A 50 -4.58 14.01 24.08
C GLN A 50 -5.19 13.99 22.67
N ALA A 51 -5.01 12.90 21.93
CA ALA A 51 -5.51 12.79 20.56
C ALA A 51 -7.04 12.72 20.52
N ASP A 52 -7.63 13.28 19.48
CA ASP A 52 -9.00 13.00 19.10
C ASP A 52 -9.07 11.57 18.54
N LYS A 53 -9.87 10.73 19.18
CA LYS A 53 -10.05 9.31 18.83
C LYS A 53 -11.29 9.08 17.96
N GLY A 54 -12.03 10.16 17.63
CA GLY A 54 -13.28 10.08 16.91
C GLY A 54 -14.41 9.44 17.72
N GLU A 55 -15.58 9.30 17.10
CA GLU A 55 -16.77 8.68 17.71
C GLU A 55 -16.96 7.20 17.27
N ALA A 56 -16.11 6.70 16.38
CA ALA A 56 -16.19 5.32 15.89
C ALA A 56 -15.80 4.30 16.97
N VAL A 57 -16.29 3.08 16.80
CA VAL A 57 -15.95 1.95 17.73
C VAL A 57 -14.44 1.68 17.72
N ASN A 58 -13.81 1.81 16.56
CA ASN A 58 -12.37 1.66 16.41
C ASN A 58 -11.73 3.05 16.34
N THR A 59 -10.73 3.29 17.18
CA THR A 59 -9.92 4.50 17.14
C THR A 59 -9.18 4.61 15.80
N VAL A 60 -9.24 5.78 15.17
CA VAL A 60 -8.39 6.13 14.03
C VAL A 60 -7.83 7.52 14.29
N LEU A 61 -6.54 7.59 14.49
CA LEU A 61 -5.84 8.87 14.72
C LEU A 61 -5.70 9.64 13.41
N ASP A 62 -5.78 10.96 13.49
CA ASP A 62 -5.51 11.82 12.34
C ASP A 62 -4.03 11.78 11.92
N ASP A 63 -3.75 12.13 10.68
CA ASP A 63 -2.41 12.09 10.09
C ASP A 63 -1.42 12.96 10.85
N LYS A 64 -1.85 14.12 11.33
CA LYS A 64 -1.01 15.04 12.10
C LYS A 64 -0.58 14.40 13.42
N THR A 65 -1.47 13.67 14.06
CA THR A 65 -1.16 12.93 15.29
C THR A 65 -0.22 11.77 14.99
N ILE A 66 -0.47 11.00 13.92
CA ILE A 66 0.40 9.89 13.48
C ILE A 66 1.83 10.39 13.22
N TYR A 67 2.00 11.47 12.45
CA TYR A 67 3.33 12.02 12.18
C TYR A 67 4.01 12.59 13.44
N LYS A 68 3.25 13.19 14.35
CA LYS A 68 3.80 13.65 15.65
C LYS A 68 4.32 12.49 16.51
N VAL A 69 3.63 11.35 16.48
CA VAL A 69 4.08 10.11 17.15
C VAL A 69 5.33 9.57 16.45
N GLN A 70 5.33 9.49 15.14
CA GLN A 70 6.50 9.04 14.35
C GLN A 70 7.74 9.89 14.66
N ASP A 71 7.61 11.22 14.68
CA ASP A 71 8.71 12.14 15.02
C ASP A 71 9.24 11.90 16.44
N ARG A 72 8.36 11.64 17.41
CA ARG A 72 8.76 11.34 18.78
C ARG A 72 9.62 10.05 18.88
N ILE A 73 9.25 9.00 18.12
CA ILE A 73 9.99 7.73 18.05
C ILE A 73 11.32 7.94 17.30
N LYS A 74 11.29 8.67 16.19
CA LYS A 74 12.47 9.08 15.41
C LYS A 74 13.53 9.78 16.25
N GLU A 75 13.13 10.74 17.11
CA GLU A 75 14.04 11.50 17.98
C GLU A 75 14.81 10.61 18.96
N LYS A 76 14.29 9.44 19.29
CA LYS A 76 14.98 8.41 20.07
C LYS A 76 15.94 7.55 19.24
N GLY A 77 15.97 7.77 17.93
CA GLY A 77 16.85 7.07 17.00
C GLY A 77 16.33 5.71 16.56
N TYR A 78 15.08 5.36 16.83
CA TYR A 78 14.49 4.10 16.36
C TYR A 78 14.05 4.19 14.90
N PRO A 79 14.30 3.14 14.08
CA PRO A 79 13.65 3.01 12.79
C PRO A 79 12.13 2.89 12.98
N VAL A 80 11.38 3.74 12.29
CA VAL A 80 9.91 3.74 12.40
C VAL A 80 9.26 4.10 11.07
N ILE A 81 8.23 3.35 10.70
CA ILE A 81 7.36 3.60 9.56
C ILE A 81 5.91 3.71 10.03
N THR A 82 5.06 4.33 9.24
CA THR A 82 3.60 4.34 9.45
C THR A 82 2.91 3.56 8.33
N MET A 83 1.69 3.10 8.56
CA MET A 83 0.86 2.44 7.54
C MET A 83 0.29 3.40 6.49
N LYS A 84 0.68 4.67 6.50
CA LYS A 84 0.26 5.65 5.49
C LYS A 84 0.96 5.39 4.16
N ALA A 85 0.21 5.41 3.08
CA ALA A 85 0.78 5.36 1.75
C ALA A 85 1.84 6.47 1.59
N TYR A 86 2.95 6.14 0.96
CA TYR A 86 4.10 7.01 0.72
C TYR A 86 4.79 7.59 1.96
N ALA A 87 4.46 7.13 3.17
CA ALA A 87 5.14 7.59 4.37
C ALA A 87 6.64 7.26 4.31
N ALA A 88 7.46 8.20 4.77
CA ALA A 88 8.90 7.96 4.88
C ALA A 88 9.19 7.08 6.10
N MET A 89 10.05 6.07 5.93
CA MET A 89 10.68 5.41 7.06
C MET A 89 11.69 6.36 7.68
N GLU A 90 11.51 6.68 8.95
CA GLU A 90 12.47 7.48 9.70
C GLU A 90 13.61 6.60 10.25
N ASN A 91 14.81 7.16 10.34
CA ASN A 91 16.04 6.44 10.70
C ASN A 91 16.33 5.21 9.82
N TYR A 92 15.85 5.21 8.59
CA TYR A 92 15.90 4.10 7.62
C TYR A 92 17.33 3.57 7.38
N LYS A 93 18.35 4.42 7.47
CA LYS A 93 19.75 4.03 7.21
C LYS A 93 20.21 2.87 8.09
N LYS A 94 19.70 2.76 9.31
CA LYS A 94 20.02 1.62 10.19
C LYS A 94 19.51 0.29 9.61
N VAL A 95 18.31 0.29 9.03
CA VAL A 95 17.73 -0.88 8.37
C VAL A 95 18.45 -1.16 7.06
N GLU A 96 18.71 -0.12 6.27
CA GLU A 96 19.48 -0.24 5.03
C GLU A 96 20.87 -0.83 5.26
N ASP A 97 21.60 -0.35 6.26
CA ASP A 97 22.94 -0.85 6.61
C ASP A 97 22.87 -2.30 7.08
N PHE A 98 21.86 -2.68 7.86
CA PHE A 98 21.64 -4.07 8.25
C PHE A 98 21.41 -4.96 7.02
N LEU A 99 20.51 -4.58 6.11
CA LEU A 99 20.20 -5.37 4.90
C LEU A 99 21.43 -5.51 3.97
N LYS A 100 22.21 -4.45 3.80
CA LYS A 100 23.49 -4.49 3.06
C LYS A 100 24.50 -5.43 3.72
N ASN A 101 24.60 -5.42 5.05
CA ASN A 101 25.44 -6.38 5.78
C ASN A 101 24.96 -7.82 5.60
N CYS A 102 23.63 -8.06 5.56
CA CYS A 102 23.08 -9.39 5.26
C CYS A 102 23.43 -9.86 3.83
N GLN A 103 23.43 -8.97 2.85
CA GLN A 103 23.89 -9.28 1.48
C GLN A 103 25.38 -9.69 1.44
N GLU A 104 26.18 -9.21 2.40
CA GLU A 104 27.58 -9.61 2.61
C GLU A 104 27.74 -10.79 3.57
N GLU A 105 26.67 -11.55 3.86
CA GLU A 105 26.62 -12.72 4.75
C GLU A 105 27.05 -12.43 6.21
N LYS A 106 26.93 -11.17 6.66
CA LYS A 106 27.26 -10.75 8.04
C LYS A 106 26.04 -10.94 8.93
N ALA A 107 26.17 -11.80 9.94
CA ALA A 107 25.14 -12.01 10.95
C ALA A 107 24.84 -10.73 11.77
N GLY A 108 23.59 -10.55 12.14
CA GLY A 108 23.14 -9.40 12.92
C GLY A 108 21.62 -9.36 13.10
N PHE A 109 21.14 -8.30 13.69
CA PHE A 109 19.69 -8.05 13.80
C PHE A 109 19.39 -6.55 13.76
N ILE A 110 18.13 -6.23 13.45
CA ILE A 110 17.56 -4.88 13.51
C ILE A 110 16.13 -4.96 14.03
N VAL A 111 15.71 -3.94 14.78
CA VAL A 111 14.30 -3.75 15.17
C VAL A 111 13.74 -2.56 14.41
N LEU A 112 12.60 -2.76 13.76
CA LEU A 112 11.79 -1.76 13.08
C LEU A 112 10.47 -1.63 13.82
N TYR A 113 10.00 -0.41 14.04
CA TYR A 113 8.67 -0.14 14.57
C TYR A 113 7.73 0.30 13.47
N GLU A 114 6.50 -0.22 13.52
CA GLU A 114 5.40 0.18 12.63
C GLU A 114 4.30 0.84 13.45
N LEU A 115 3.99 2.08 13.14
CA LEU A 115 2.92 2.82 13.80
C LEU A 115 1.61 2.58 13.07
N GLN A 116 0.67 1.98 13.80
CA GLN A 116 -0.66 1.66 13.29
C GLN A 116 -1.61 2.87 13.37
N SER A 117 -2.67 2.87 12.56
CA SER A 117 -3.63 3.97 12.50
C SER A 117 -4.41 4.21 13.80
N ASP A 118 -4.52 3.20 14.65
CA ASP A 118 -5.15 3.28 15.99
C ASP A 118 -4.17 3.73 17.09
N GLY A 119 -2.91 4.01 16.74
CA GLY A 119 -1.84 4.35 17.68
C GLY A 119 -1.16 3.14 18.31
N GLY A 120 -1.52 1.93 17.93
CA GLY A 120 -0.80 0.71 18.28
C GLY A 120 0.58 0.65 17.62
N ILE A 121 1.44 -0.23 18.13
CA ILE A 121 2.82 -0.41 17.65
C ILE A 121 3.05 -1.84 17.24
N GLY A 122 3.44 -2.04 15.97
CA GLY A 122 4.13 -3.22 15.51
C GLY A 122 5.63 -3.13 15.83
N ARG A 123 6.24 -4.23 16.20
CA ARG A 123 7.67 -4.38 16.44
C ARG A 123 8.16 -5.58 15.65
N ASP A 124 8.96 -5.33 14.63
CA ASP A 124 9.56 -6.34 13.78
C ASP A 124 11.06 -6.44 14.02
N LYS A 125 11.49 -7.56 14.60
CA LYS A 125 12.90 -7.89 14.80
C LYS A 125 13.35 -8.85 13.71
N PHE A 126 14.08 -8.33 12.74
CA PHE A 126 14.75 -9.13 11.71
C PHE A 126 16.08 -9.63 12.23
N ILE A 127 16.32 -10.92 12.13
CA ILE A 127 17.53 -11.61 12.60
C ILE A 127 18.13 -12.36 11.42
N PHE A 128 19.41 -12.10 11.12
CA PHE A 128 20.15 -12.82 10.10
C PHE A 128 21.32 -13.56 10.78
N ASP A 129 21.39 -14.89 10.63
CA ASP A 129 22.40 -15.72 11.28
C ASP A 129 23.68 -15.90 10.44
N GLY A 130 23.78 -15.25 9.28
CA GLY A 130 24.83 -15.37 8.29
C GLY A 130 24.44 -16.24 7.09
N LYS A 131 23.25 -16.85 7.14
CA LYS A 131 22.71 -17.70 6.07
C LYS A 131 21.20 -17.53 5.90
N ASP A 132 20.45 -17.72 6.97
CA ASP A 132 18.99 -17.64 6.98
C ASP A 132 18.53 -16.39 7.72
N MET A 133 17.40 -15.81 7.27
CA MET A 133 16.79 -14.66 7.91
C MET A 133 15.49 -15.08 8.60
N TYR A 134 15.23 -14.45 9.75
CA TYR A 134 14.09 -14.73 10.61
C TYR A 134 13.41 -13.42 11.01
N LEU A 135 12.11 -13.47 11.28
CA LEU A 135 11.31 -12.36 11.78
C LEU A 135 10.61 -12.76 13.07
N ILE A 136 10.83 -11.98 14.14
CA ILE A 136 9.97 -11.98 15.32
C ILE A 136 9.13 -10.73 15.26
N SER A 137 7.84 -10.91 14.98
CA SER A 137 6.87 -9.82 14.92
C SER A 137 6.02 -9.82 16.18
N ALA A 138 5.85 -8.64 16.77
CA ALA A 138 5.02 -8.42 17.94
C ALA A 138 4.15 -7.19 17.72
N CYS A 139 2.94 -7.20 18.26
CA CYS A 139 2.04 -6.06 18.21
C CYS A 139 1.51 -5.74 19.59
N ALA A 140 1.54 -4.47 19.98
CA ALA A 140 0.92 -3.98 21.19
C ALA A 140 -0.08 -2.86 20.87
N THR A 141 -1.23 -2.93 21.50
CA THR A 141 -2.37 -2.04 21.25
C THR A 141 -2.85 -1.37 22.51
N TRP A 142 -3.56 -0.25 22.34
CA TRP A 142 -4.23 0.46 23.41
C TRP A 142 -5.57 -0.19 23.74
N ASN A 143 -5.90 -0.24 25.03
CA ASN A 143 -7.20 -0.68 25.53
C ASN A 143 -8.11 0.52 25.77
N THR A 144 -9.39 0.27 26.00
CA THR A 144 -10.43 1.29 26.24
C THR A 144 -10.16 2.23 27.43
N ASN A 145 -9.26 1.85 28.35
CA ASN A 145 -8.89 2.67 29.51
C ASN A 145 -7.52 3.36 29.37
N ASP A 146 -7.06 3.58 28.13
CA ASP A 146 -5.73 4.10 27.82
C ASP A 146 -4.58 3.29 28.47
N THR A 147 -4.83 2.03 28.76
CA THR A 147 -3.82 1.04 29.08
C THR A 147 -3.42 0.30 27.80
N TYR A 148 -2.31 -0.38 27.79
CA TYR A 148 -1.81 -1.10 26.63
C TYR A 148 -1.27 -2.47 27.03
N GLY A 149 -1.15 -3.35 26.05
CA GLY A 149 -0.60 -4.68 26.22
C GLY A 149 -0.23 -5.33 24.91
N LEU A 150 0.63 -6.33 25.00
CA LEU A 150 0.99 -7.18 23.86
C LEU A 150 -0.26 -7.97 23.43
N SER A 151 -0.68 -7.77 22.19
CA SER A 151 -1.84 -8.43 21.58
C SER A 151 -1.42 -9.65 20.75
N TYR A 152 -0.21 -9.65 20.21
CA TYR A 152 0.28 -10.68 19.31
C TYR A 152 1.80 -10.78 19.37
N ILE A 153 2.32 -12.00 19.16
CA ILE A 153 3.73 -12.26 18.89
C ILE A 153 3.87 -13.54 18.06
N SER A 154 4.70 -13.51 17.02
CA SER A 154 5.02 -14.65 16.17
C SER A 154 6.50 -14.71 15.87
N TYR A 155 6.97 -15.89 15.46
CA TYR A 155 8.34 -16.12 15.01
C TYR A 155 8.31 -17.01 13.78
N ALA A 156 8.84 -16.51 12.67
CA ALA A 156 8.90 -17.23 11.40
C ALA A 156 10.26 -17.05 10.73
N ARG A 157 10.66 -18.03 9.92
CA ARG A 157 11.77 -17.90 8.99
C ARG A 157 11.28 -17.18 7.74
N ILE A 158 12.12 -16.34 7.18
CA ILE A 158 11.95 -15.74 5.86
C ILE A 158 12.48 -16.75 4.83
N LYS A 159 11.61 -17.16 3.90
CA LYS A 159 11.88 -18.17 2.88
C LYS A 159 12.87 -17.64 1.84
N GLU A 160 12.58 -16.43 1.35
CA GLU A 160 13.45 -15.68 0.47
C GLU A 160 13.30 -14.18 0.71
N TRP A 161 14.31 -13.40 0.36
CA TRP A 161 14.31 -11.96 0.52
C TRP A 161 15.24 -11.27 -0.47
N LYS A 162 14.95 -10.00 -0.72
CA LYS A 162 15.73 -9.12 -1.59
C LYS A 162 15.65 -7.68 -1.07
N TYR A 163 16.78 -7.00 -1.04
CA TYR A 163 16.80 -5.54 -0.92
C TYR A 163 17.12 -4.94 -2.27
N THR A 164 16.20 -4.18 -2.85
CA THR A 164 16.26 -3.71 -4.23
C THR A 164 17.00 -2.38 -4.34
N ASP A 165 17.48 -2.07 -5.56
CA ASP A 165 18.11 -0.78 -5.87
C ASP A 165 17.11 0.40 -5.73
N LYS A 166 15.81 0.12 -5.88
CA LYS A 166 14.71 1.08 -5.65
C LYS A 166 14.48 1.37 -4.17
N GLY A 167 15.07 0.60 -3.26
CA GLY A 167 14.97 0.78 -1.82
C GLY A 167 13.85 0.03 -1.15
N TRP A 168 13.32 -1.02 -1.79
CA TRP A 168 12.34 -1.93 -1.23
C TRP A 168 13.01 -3.14 -0.59
N PHE A 169 12.53 -3.53 0.57
CA PHE A 169 12.80 -4.83 1.19
C PHE A 169 11.61 -5.74 0.93
N CYS A 170 11.80 -6.67 -0.01
CA CYS A 170 10.83 -7.67 -0.43
C CYS A 170 11.18 -8.98 0.24
N TYR A 171 10.24 -9.66 0.88
CA TYR A 171 10.49 -10.96 1.48
C TYR A 171 9.23 -11.82 1.52
N GLU A 172 9.44 -13.14 1.58
CA GLU A 172 8.39 -14.13 1.75
C GLU A 172 8.59 -14.88 3.09
N LEU A 173 7.57 -14.83 3.94
CA LEU A 173 7.54 -15.61 5.18
C LEU A 173 7.27 -17.08 4.87
N CYS A 174 7.88 -17.99 5.64
CA CYS A 174 7.37 -19.34 5.71
C CYS A 174 5.99 -19.33 6.36
N VAL A 175 5.00 -19.85 5.66
CA VAL A 175 3.59 -19.92 6.07
C VAL A 175 3.10 -21.37 5.96
N PRO A 176 2.02 -21.76 6.66
CA PRO A 176 1.42 -23.07 6.48
C PRO A 176 0.87 -23.23 5.06
N GLU A 177 1.13 -24.39 4.45
CA GLU A 177 0.70 -24.73 3.09
C GLU A 177 -0.27 -25.92 3.11
N PRO A 178 -1.10 -26.13 2.08
CA PRO A 178 -1.92 -27.34 1.96
C PRO A 178 -1.06 -28.61 1.97
N PRO A 179 -1.44 -29.70 2.64
CA PRO A 179 -2.75 -29.96 3.24
C PRO A 179 -2.91 -29.52 4.71
N GLU A 180 -1.95 -28.82 5.30
CA GLU A 180 -2.02 -28.37 6.70
C GLU A 180 -3.11 -27.31 6.91
N VAL A 181 -3.32 -26.48 5.88
CA VAL A 181 -4.42 -25.50 5.79
C VAL A 181 -5.23 -25.76 4.51
N THR A 182 -6.46 -25.30 4.48
CA THR A 182 -7.37 -25.46 3.34
C THR A 182 -7.29 -24.32 2.33
N GLU A 183 -6.70 -23.19 2.75
CA GLU A 183 -6.56 -21.98 1.96
C GLU A 183 -5.08 -21.71 1.67
N ILE A 184 -4.78 -21.04 0.57
CA ILE A 184 -3.45 -20.54 0.29
C ILE A 184 -3.23 -19.32 1.19
N VAL A 185 -2.19 -19.37 2.01
CA VAL A 185 -1.75 -18.24 2.84
C VAL A 185 -0.64 -17.53 2.08
N ASP A 186 -0.80 -16.24 1.86
CA ASP A 186 0.24 -15.40 1.26
C ASP A 186 1.23 -14.96 2.35
N GLY A 187 2.51 -15.24 2.14
CA GLY A 187 3.60 -14.83 3.02
C GLY A 187 4.41 -13.64 2.48
N SER A 188 3.99 -13.07 1.35
CA SER A 188 4.70 -11.97 0.70
C SER A 188 4.59 -10.68 1.51
N CYS A 189 5.70 -9.98 1.65
CA CYS A 189 5.79 -8.71 2.34
C CYS A 189 6.68 -7.74 1.57
N LEU A 190 6.31 -6.48 1.57
CA LEU A 190 7.02 -5.41 0.90
C LEU A 190 7.12 -4.20 1.82
N VAL A 191 8.34 -3.77 2.13
CA VAL A 191 8.59 -2.61 3.00
C VAL A 191 9.51 -1.62 2.31
N ARG A 192 9.06 -0.38 2.15
CA ARG A 192 9.93 0.68 1.64
C ARG A 192 10.89 1.15 2.72
N ILE A 193 12.15 0.75 2.58
CA ILE A 193 13.21 1.13 3.50
C ILE A 193 13.75 2.52 3.14
N LYS A 194 14.27 2.70 1.92
CA LYS A 194 14.78 3.99 1.46
C LYS A 194 13.60 4.84 0.98
N PRO A 195 13.25 5.90 1.72
CA PRO A 195 12.09 6.72 1.34
C PRO A 195 12.35 7.47 0.04
N LEU A 196 11.28 7.70 -0.71
CA LEU A 196 11.27 8.65 -1.81
C LEU A 196 11.55 10.07 -1.32
N SER A 197 11.97 10.95 -2.21
CA SER A 197 12.07 12.38 -1.92
C SER A 197 10.70 12.94 -1.50
N LYS A 198 10.70 14.05 -0.78
CA LYS A 198 9.45 14.72 -0.40
C LYS A 198 8.60 15.06 -1.62
N GLU A 199 9.22 15.56 -2.67
CA GLU A 199 8.57 15.94 -3.91
C GLU A 199 7.91 14.74 -4.62
N GLN A 200 8.59 13.60 -4.72
CA GLN A 200 8.04 12.36 -5.29
C GLN A 200 6.82 11.87 -4.50
N ARG A 201 6.89 11.92 -3.16
CA ARG A 201 5.75 11.54 -2.31
C ARG A 201 4.55 12.47 -2.49
N GLU A 202 4.79 13.79 -2.52
CA GLU A 202 3.75 14.79 -2.75
C GLU A 202 3.11 14.63 -4.14
N MET A 203 3.89 14.29 -5.18
CA MET A 203 3.35 13.99 -6.50
C MET A 203 2.57 12.68 -6.53
N SER A 204 3.02 11.66 -5.79
CA SER A 204 2.29 10.40 -5.65
C SER A 204 0.91 10.62 -5.01
N GLU A 205 0.87 11.32 -3.88
CA GLU A 205 -0.38 11.66 -3.19
C GLU A 205 -1.32 12.48 -4.08
N ARG A 206 -0.78 13.46 -4.79
CA ARG A 206 -1.56 14.42 -5.57
C ARG A 206 -2.09 13.86 -6.89
N CYS A 207 -1.24 13.14 -7.63
CA CYS A 207 -1.52 12.84 -9.03
C CYS A 207 -1.94 11.38 -9.26
N VAL A 208 -1.57 10.42 -8.41
CA VAL A 208 -1.78 9.00 -8.73
C VAL A 208 -2.47 8.20 -7.63
N GLN A 209 -2.34 8.55 -6.35
CA GLN A 209 -2.91 7.79 -5.24
C GLN A 209 -4.42 7.55 -5.38
N GLY A 210 -5.16 8.58 -5.79
CA GLY A 210 -6.62 8.52 -5.92
C GLY A 210 -7.12 7.68 -7.09
N LEU A 211 -6.25 7.32 -8.05
CA LEU A 211 -6.62 6.58 -9.25
C LEU A 211 -6.46 5.07 -9.06
N GLY A 212 -5.26 4.62 -8.68
CA GLY A 212 -4.92 3.20 -8.64
C GLY A 212 -5.02 2.50 -10.00
N TYR A 213 -5.06 1.16 -9.97
CA TYR A 213 -5.11 0.33 -11.19
C TYR A 213 -6.39 -0.53 -11.28
N GLN A 214 -7.41 -0.19 -10.51
CA GLN A 214 -8.65 -0.95 -10.42
C GLN A 214 -9.84 -0.10 -10.80
N GLY A 215 -10.69 -0.61 -11.70
CA GLY A 215 -11.98 -0.01 -12.05
C GLY A 215 -11.92 1.26 -12.91
N ASN A 216 -10.73 1.68 -13.32
CA ASN A 216 -10.44 2.69 -14.34
C ASN A 216 -9.19 2.29 -15.11
N ASN A 217 -8.97 2.87 -16.29
CA ASN A 217 -7.84 2.53 -17.15
C ASN A 217 -6.85 3.68 -17.37
N LEU A 218 -6.93 4.74 -16.59
CA LEU A 218 -6.11 5.93 -16.80
C LEU A 218 -4.60 5.63 -16.66
N LEU A 219 -4.21 4.81 -15.69
CA LEU A 219 -2.82 4.44 -15.42
C LEU A 219 -2.40 3.10 -16.06
N CYS A 220 -3.33 2.29 -16.58
CA CYS A 220 -3.06 0.95 -17.10
C CYS A 220 -3.33 0.79 -18.59
N SER A 221 -3.38 1.88 -19.35
CA SER A 221 -3.47 1.88 -20.81
C SER A 221 -2.60 2.96 -21.42
N ASN A 222 -2.17 2.75 -22.68
CA ASN A 222 -1.46 3.77 -23.45
C ASN A 222 -2.47 4.69 -24.12
N TRP A 223 -2.39 5.97 -23.80
CA TRP A 223 -3.25 7.03 -24.36
C TRP A 223 -2.53 8.37 -24.34
N ASP A 224 -2.98 9.30 -25.17
CA ASP A 224 -2.51 10.68 -25.28
C ASP A 224 -3.66 11.61 -25.70
N THR A 225 -3.39 12.88 -25.92
CA THR A 225 -4.41 13.87 -26.31
C THR A 225 -5.04 13.61 -27.69
N ASP A 226 -4.39 12.80 -28.54
CA ASP A 226 -4.92 12.41 -29.86
C ASP A 226 -5.76 11.12 -29.80
N HIS A 227 -5.70 10.39 -28.66
CA HIS A 227 -6.33 9.09 -28.46
C HIS A 227 -7.14 9.04 -27.14
N MET A 228 -7.91 10.08 -26.88
CA MET A 228 -8.74 10.20 -25.69
C MET A 228 -9.92 9.20 -25.65
N GLU A 229 -10.33 8.67 -26.82
CA GLU A 229 -11.38 7.65 -26.93
C GLU A 229 -11.04 6.31 -26.25
N LYS A 230 -9.78 6.09 -25.89
CA LYS A 230 -9.33 4.87 -25.21
C LYS A 230 -9.69 4.83 -23.72
N LEU A 231 -10.08 5.96 -23.14
CA LEU A 231 -10.36 6.05 -21.71
C LEU A 231 -11.79 5.61 -21.35
N ASP A 232 -11.93 4.92 -20.23
CA ASP A 232 -13.23 4.60 -19.63
C ASP A 232 -13.70 5.76 -18.74
N TYR A 233 -14.35 6.75 -19.35
CA TYR A 233 -14.83 7.95 -18.65
C TYR A 233 -15.81 7.62 -17.52
N ASN A 234 -16.70 6.64 -17.73
CA ASN A 234 -17.66 6.22 -16.71
C ASN A 234 -16.96 5.54 -15.53
N GLY A 235 -15.87 4.81 -15.80
CA GLY A 235 -15.04 4.18 -14.77
C GLY A 235 -14.18 5.20 -14.01
N ILE A 236 -13.61 6.18 -14.69
CA ILE A 236 -12.70 7.19 -14.10
C ILE A 236 -13.44 8.15 -13.16
N TYR A 237 -14.72 8.47 -13.44
CA TYR A 237 -15.46 9.53 -12.77
C TYR A 237 -15.40 9.47 -11.24
N GLU A 238 -15.70 8.32 -10.63
CA GLU A 238 -15.73 8.21 -9.16
C GLU A 238 -14.38 8.46 -8.50
N TYR A 239 -13.28 8.12 -9.18
CA TYR A 239 -11.91 8.36 -8.70
C TYR A 239 -11.56 9.83 -8.73
N LEU A 240 -11.86 10.53 -9.84
CA LEU A 240 -11.68 11.98 -9.95
C LEU A 240 -12.59 12.74 -8.96
N TYR A 241 -13.81 12.25 -8.73
CA TYR A 241 -14.72 12.79 -7.72
C TYR A 241 -14.10 12.67 -6.32
N ALA A 242 -13.58 11.50 -5.97
CA ALA A 242 -12.95 11.28 -4.67
C ALA A 242 -11.69 12.15 -4.50
N MET A 243 -10.88 12.32 -5.54
CA MET A 243 -9.70 13.20 -5.54
C MET A 243 -10.09 14.66 -5.31
N LYS A 244 -11.11 15.17 -6.04
CA LYS A 244 -11.57 16.55 -5.94
C LYS A 244 -12.20 16.86 -4.58
N HIS A 245 -13.09 16.00 -4.13
CA HIS A 245 -13.93 16.27 -2.95
C HIS A 245 -13.36 15.67 -1.65
N GLN A 246 -12.25 14.94 -1.71
CA GLN A 246 -11.61 14.25 -0.57
C GLN A 246 -12.61 13.37 0.21
N LYS A 247 -13.56 12.77 -0.52
CA LYS A 247 -14.56 11.83 0.02
C LYS A 247 -14.93 10.81 -1.04
N ALA A 248 -15.32 9.61 -0.60
CA ALA A 248 -15.82 8.58 -1.50
C ALA A 248 -17.08 9.07 -2.26
N PHE A 249 -17.21 8.62 -3.52
CA PHE A 249 -18.41 8.85 -4.31
C PHE A 249 -19.59 8.08 -3.71
N ASP A 250 -20.69 8.76 -3.43
CA ASP A 250 -21.92 8.15 -2.90
C ASP A 250 -22.93 7.93 -4.02
N ALA A 251 -23.15 6.67 -4.34
CA ALA A 251 -24.07 6.27 -5.39
C ALA A 251 -25.56 6.48 -5.06
N GLU A 252 -25.92 6.61 -3.78
CA GLU A 252 -27.32 6.80 -3.37
C GLU A 252 -27.88 8.13 -3.89
N ASP A 253 -27.02 9.14 -4.01
CA ASP A 253 -27.36 10.45 -4.56
C ASP A 253 -27.64 10.41 -6.08
N TYR A 254 -27.22 9.34 -6.79
CA TYR A 254 -27.21 9.24 -8.25
C TYR A 254 -27.96 8.02 -8.78
N SER A 255 -29.06 7.65 -8.16
CA SER A 255 -29.87 6.47 -8.53
C SER A 255 -30.36 6.44 -9.99
N ASN A 256 -30.42 7.62 -10.66
CA ASN A 256 -30.82 7.75 -12.07
C ASN A 256 -29.64 8.10 -13.00
N GLY A 257 -28.42 7.87 -12.58
CA GLY A 257 -27.21 8.30 -13.27
C GLY A 257 -26.73 9.69 -12.86
N ILE A 258 -25.51 10.03 -13.27
CA ILE A 258 -24.85 11.30 -12.91
C ILE A 258 -25.32 12.40 -13.86
N PRO A 259 -25.80 13.55 -13.37
CA PRO A 259 -26.24 14.66 -14.22
C PRO A 259 -25.16 15.10 -15.22
N LYS A 260 -25.57 15.36 -16.45
CA LYS A 260 -24.69 15.72 -17.56
C LYS A 260 -23.68 16.80 -17.21
N GLU A 261 -24.16 17.95 -16.70
CA GLU A 261 -23.31 19.11 -16.40
C GLU A 261 -22.27 18.78 -15.31
N GLU A 262 -22.63 17.98 -14.31
CA GLU A 262 -21.74 17.60 -13.23
C GLU A 262 -20.65 16.65 -13.72
N PHE A 263 -21.03 15.63 -14.49
CA PHE A 263 -20.08 14.67 -15.06
C PHE A 263 -19.08 15.36 -16.00
N GLU A 264 -19.59 16.11 -16.99
CA GLU A 264 -18.76 16.80 -17.99
C GLU A 264 -17.82 17.82 -17.34
N SER A 265 -18.31 18.60 -16.37
CA SER A 265 -17.47 19.59 -15.67
C SER A 265 -16.31 18.95 -14.92
N LEU A 266 -16.55 17.81 -14.23
CA LEU A 266 -15.49 17.10 -13.50
C LEU A 266 -14.48 16.49 -14.47
N ILE A 267 -14.92 15.82 -15.52
CA ILE A 267 -14.02 15.20 -16.51
C ILE A 267 -13.16 16.27 -17.19
N MET A 268 -13.74 17.38 -17.64
CA MET A 268 -13.01 18.47 -18.31
C MET A 268 -12.02 19.20 -17.38
N GLU A 269 -12.21 19.12 -16.08
CA GLU A 269 -11.25 19.68 -15.13
C GLU A 269 -9.93 18.90 -15.14
N TYR A 270 -10.00 17.57 -15.26
CA TYR A 270 -8.83 16.70 -15.20
C TYR A 270 -8.30 16.22 -16.55
N LEU A 271 -9.12 16.31 -17.61
CA LEU A 271 -8.78 15.81 -18.94
C LEU A 271 -9.06 16.87 -20.02
N PRO A 272 -8.20 17.06 -21.03
CA PRO A 272 -8.36 18.06 -22.07
C PRO A 272 -9.34 17.61 -23.17
N VAL A 273 -10.59 17.39 -22.80
CA VAL A 273 -11.68 16.93 -23.68
C VAL A 273 -12.82 17.93 -23.70
N THR A 274 -13.64 17.91 -24.76
CA THR A 274 -14.87 18.70 -24.86
C THR A 274 -16.09 17.89 -24.40
N ALA A 275 -17.20 18.59 -24.11
CA ALA A 275 -18.45 17.94 -23.75
C ALA A 275 -18.97 17.00 -24.86
N GLU A 276 -18.78 17.38 -26.15
CA GLU A 276 -19.16 16.57 -27.29
C GLU A 276 -18.35 15.25 -27.35
N GLN A 277 -17.03 15.31 -27.08
CA GLN A 277 -16.18 14.13 -27.03
C GLN A 277 -16.57 13.20 -25.85
N ILE A 278 -16.87 13.78 -24.68
CA ILE A 278 -17.33 12.98 -23.53
C ILE A 278 -18.64 12.25 -23.87
N GLN A 279 -19.58 12.91 -24.54
CA GLN A 279 -20.85 12.28 -24.95
C GLN A 279 -20.65 11.18 -26.01
N GLU A 280 -19.62 11.29 -26.84
CA GLU A 280 -19.27 10.27 -27.83
C GLU A 280 -18.59 9.06 -27.20
N TYR A 281 -17.70 9.27 -26.20
CA TYR A 281 -16.84 8.24 -25.63
C TYR A 281 -17.43 7.55 -24.40
N ALA A 282 -18.31 8.22 -23.66
CA ALA A 282 -18.91 7.71 -22.44
C ALA A 282 -20.33 7.16 -22.68
N VAL A 283 -20.77 6.25 -21.83
CA VAL A 283 -22.16 5.76 -21.88
C VAL A 283 -23.10 6.80 -21.31
N PHE A 284 -23.85 7.47 -22.22
CA PHE A 284 -24.73 8.58 -21.95
C PHE A 284 -26.20 8.23 -22.23
N ASP A 285 -27.09 8.54 -21.29
CA ASP A 285 -28.56 8.43 -21.47
C ASP A 285 -29.13 9.75 -21.96
N GLU A 286 -29.34 9.87 -23.27
CA GLU A 286 -29.90 11.08 -23.90
C GLU A 286 -31.28 11.44 -23.34
N LYS A 287 -32.09 10.45 -22.99
CA LYS A 287 -33.46 10.69 -22.51
C LYS A 287 -33.47 11.34 -21.14
N ASN A 288 -32.60 10.89 -20.26
CA ASN A 288 -32.53 11.40 -18.88
C ASN A 288 -31.47 12.49 -18.71
N GLN A 289 -30.65 12.75 -19.73
CA GLN A 289 -29.52 13.67 -19.69
C GLN A 289 -28.56 13.35 -18.54
N THR A 290 -28.20 12.06 -18.41
CA THR A 290 -27.30 11.54 -17.36
C THR A 290 -26.29 10.58 -17.95
N TYR A 291 -25.11 10.49 -17.30
CA TYR A 291 -24.12 9.46 -17.55
C TYR A 291 -24.36 8.24 -16.67
N VAL A 292 -24.23 7.08 -17.26
CA VAL A 292 -24.43 5.82 -16.54
C VAL A 292 -23.29 5.61 -15.54
N TRP A 293 -23.64 5.26 -14.32
CA TRP A 293 -22.68 4.78 -13.33
C TRP A 293 -23.16 3.44 -12.75
N VAL A 294 -22.25 2.50 -12.60
CA VAL A 294 -22.50 1.19 -12.03
C VAL A 294 -21.45 0.91 -10.97
N ARG A 295 -21.88 0.52 -9.78
CA ARG A 295 -20.95 0.20 -8.69
C ARG A 295 -20.06 -0.99 -9.07
N LEU A 296 -18.76 -0.85 -8.84
CA LEU A 296 -17.82 -1.96 -8.99
C LEU A 296 -18.13 -3.06 -7.98
N GLY A 297 -18.28 -4.30 -8.43
CA GLY A 297 -18.62 -5.43 -7.59
C GLY A 297 -18.44 -6.76 -8.28
N CYS A 298 -18.61 -7.86 -7.55
CA CYS A 298 -18.34 -9.22 -8.03
C CYS A 298 -19.15 -9.69 -9.25
N LEU A 299 -20.18 -8.95 -9.67
CA LEU A 299 -20.94 -9.26 -10.88
C LEU A 299 -20.34 -8.67 -12.16
N ASN A 300 -19.55 -7.62 -12.05
CA ASN A 300 -18.98 -6.91 -13.19
C ASN A 300 -17.44 -6.72 -13.09
N TYR A 301 -16.82 -7.15 -12.01
CA TYR A 301 -15.39 -7.05 -11.81
C TYR A 301 -14.82 -8.25 -11.06
N ALA A 302 -13.71 -8.79 -11.54
CA ALA A 302 -12.91 -9.80 -10.86
C ALA A 302 -11.59 -9.15 -10.41
N PRO A 303 -11.31 -9.09 -9.10
CA PRO A 303 -10.05 -8.53 -8.60
C PRO A 303 -8.84 -9.27 -9.16
N THR A 304 -7.78 -8.52 -9.44
CA THR A 304 -6.49 -9.05 -9.88
C THR A 304 -5.39 -8.54 -8.96
N PHE A 305 -4.27 -9.25 -8.84
CA PHE A 305 -3.11 -8.79 -8.08
C PHE A 305 -2.59 -7.44 -8.61
N PHE A 306 -2.56 -7.28 -9.94
CA PHE A 306 -2.21 -6.00 -10.56
C PHE A 306 -3.10 -4.85 -10.07
N GLY A 307 -4.41 -5.09 -9.94
CA GLY A 307 -5.38 -4.08 -9.48
C GLY A 307 -5.14 -3.60 -8.05
N THR A 308 -4.44 -4.36 -7.20
CA THR A 308 -4.10 -3.95 -5.82
C THR A 308 -2.82 -3.11 -5.75
N SER A 309 -2.09 -2.96 -6.86
CA SER A 309 -0.84 -2.21 -6.90
C SER A 309 -1.03 -0.75 -6.48
N LEU A 310 -0.06 -0.23 -5.72
CA LEU A 310 0.03 1.17 -5.34
C LEU A 310 0.84 1.93 -6.43
N PRO A 311 0.28 2.98 -7.07
CA PRO A 311 1.07 3.81 -7.98
C PRO A 311 2.04 4.70 -7.19
N GLU A 312 3.33 4.66 -7.50
CA GLU A 312 4.37 5.39 -6.80
C GLU A 312 5.22 6.20 -7.79
N VAL A 313 5.25 7.52 -7.65
CA VAL A 313 6.09 8.41 -8.47
C VAL A 313 7.55 8.26 -8.03
N ILE A 314 8.37 7.73 -8.93
CA ILE A 314 9.81 7.46 -8.67
C ILE A 314 10.74 8.44 -9.34
N ASP A 315 10.27 9.18 -10.36
CA ASP A 315 11.01 10.28 -11.02
C ASP A 315 10.06 11.36 -11.50
N ILE A 316 10.57 12.60 -11.59
CA ILE A 316 9.82 13.79 -11.99
C ILE A 316 10.69 14.57 -12.97
N LYS A 317 10.15 14.84 -14.16
CA LYS A 317 10.85 15.57 -15.23
C LYS A 317 9.99 16.71 -15.73
N GLU A 318 10.49 17.94 -15.61
CA GLU A 318 9.90 19.11 -16.26
C GLU A 318 10.26 19.12 -17.75
N ASN A 319 9.29 19.35 -18.62
CA ASN A 319 9.45 19.40 -20.07
C ASN A 319 9.52 20.84 -20.56
N GLU A 320 10.14 21.06 -21.74
CA GLU A 320 10.31 22.39 -22.32
C GLU A 320 8.98 23.08 -22.69
N ASP A 321 7.91 22.31 -22.88
CA ASP A 321 6.56 22.81 -23.19
C ASP A 321 5.72 23.16 -21.95
N GLY A 322 6.32 23.07 -20.76
CA GLY A 322 5.69 23.35 -19.49
C GLY A 322 4.81 22.22 -18.95
N THR A 323 4.88 21.03 -19.54
CA THR A 323 4.32 19.81 -18.97
C THR A 323 5.29 19.14 -17.99
N VAL A 324 4.82 18.20 -17.20
CA VAL A 324 5.64 17.39 -16.29
C VAL A 324 5.39 15.92 -16.60
N THR A 325 6.46 15.17 -16.78
CA THR A 325 6.41 13.71 -16.89
C THR A 325 6.73 13.09 -15.52
N LEU A 326 5.82 12.27 -15.03
CA LEU A 326 5.96 11.49 -13.80
C LEU A 326 6.25 10.04 -14.19
N THR A 327 7.43 9.51 -13.84
CA THR A 327 7.68 8.07 -13.94
C THR A 327 7.05 7.39 -12.73
N VAL A 328 6.17 6.43 -12.98
CA VAL A 328 5.34 5.79 -11.95
C VAL A 328 5.57 4.28 -11.97
N ASP A 329 5.87 3.72 -10.80
CA ASP A 329 5.90 2.28 -10.58
C ASP A 329 4.55 1.79 -10.04
N ALA A 330 4.04 0.68 -10.57
CA ALA A 330 2.94 -0.07 -9.98
C ALA A 330 3.50 -1.06 -8.95
N VAL A 331 3.49 -0.67 -7.69
CA VAL A 331 4.07 -1.46 -6.59
C VAL A 331 3.04 -2.44 -6.05
N CYS A 332 3.35 -3.74 -6.09
CA CYS A 332 2.46 -4.81 -5.62
C CYS A 332 3.19 -5.69 -4.60
N ASP A 333 2.62 -5.82 -3.41
CA ASP A 333 3.15 -6.64 -2.30
C ASP A 333 2.84 -8.14 -2.44
N MET A 334 1.95 -8.50 -3.36
CA MET A 334 1.56 -9.89 -3.63
C MET A 334 2.42 -10.57 -4.70
N VAL A 335 3.47 -9.92 -5.19
CA VAL A 335 4.42 -10.47 -6.16
C VAL A 335 5.74 -10.69 -5.43
N ILE A 336 6.10 -11.95 -5.21
CA ILE A 336 7.25 -12.36 -4.40
C ILE A 336 8.54 -11.77 -4.97
N CYS A 337 9.32 -11.12 -4.12
CA CYS A 337 10.63 -10.53 -4.45
C CYS A 337 10.64 -9.57 -5.65
N ASP A 338 9.47 -9.05 -6.00
CA ASP A 338 9.32 -8.01 -7.03
C ASP A 338 8.88 -6.69 -6.39
N ASP A 339 9.36 -5.56 -6.91
CA ASP A 339 9.09 -4.24 -6.36
C ASP A 339 8.25 -3.34 -7.28
N ALA A 340 7.95 -3.81 -8.49
CA ALA A 340 7.02 -3.17 -9.41
C ALA A 340 6.54 -4.16 -10.48
N VAL A 341 5.26 -4.15 -10.79
CA VAL A 341 4.66 -4.98 -11.86
C VAL A 341 4.89 -4.34 -13.22
N ILE A 342 4.68 -3.03 -13.29
CA ILE A 342 4.96 -2.20 -14.48
C ILE A 342 5.56 -0.87 -14.05
N THR A 343 6.26 -0.22 -14.98
CA THR A 343 6.65 1.19 -14.91
C THR A 343 6.02 1.92 -16.11
N HIS A 344 5.48 3.11 -15.88
CA HIS A 344 4.87 3.93 -16.92
C HIS A 344 5.19 5.41 -16.73
N GLU A 345 5.06 6.20 -17.78
CA GLU A 345 5.18 7.67 -17.74
C GLU A 345 3.79 8.31 -17.86
N LEU A 346 3.44 9.08 -16.85
CA LEU A 346 2.21 9.87 -16.81
C LEU A 346 2.56 11.34 -17.09
N THR A 347 2.05 11.89 -18.17
CA THR A 347 2.24 13.31 -18.49
C THR A 347 1.11 14.14 -17.89
N VAL A 348 1.48 15.17 -17.14
CA VAL A 348 0.55 16.11 -16.49
C VAL A 348 0.91 17.55 -16.80
N LYS A 349 -0.06 18.45 -16.76
CA LYS A 349 0.13 19.89 -16.88
C LYS A 349 -0.48 20.61 -15.71
N PHE A 350 0.35 21.34 -14.97
CA PHE A 350 -0.10 22.15 -13.83
C PHE A 350 -0.47 23.55 -14.26
N ALA A 351 -1.51 24.11 -13.66
CA ALA A 351 -1.92 25.50 -13.76
C ALA A 351 -1.40 26.30 -12.55
N ASP A 352 -1.38 27.65 -12.70
CA ASP A 352 -0.89 28.58 -11.68
C ASP A 352 -1.69 28.52 -10.36
N ASP A 353 -2.96 28.11 -10.42
CA ASP A 353 -3.83 27.94 -9.24
C ASP A 353 -3.62 26.60 -8.52
N GLY A 354 -2.74 25.77 -9.04
CA GLY A 354 -2.43 24.47 -8.50
C GLY A 354 -3.32 23.36 -9.03
N SER A 355 -4.33 23.60 -9.87
CA SER A 355 -5.03 22.52 -10.58
C SER A 355 -4.11 21.86 -11.60
N PHE A 356 -4.50 20.68 -12.10
CA PHE A 356 -3.72 19.99 -13.12
C PHE A 356 -4.60 19.13 -14.02
N GLN A 357 -4.09 18.82 -15.21
CA GLN A 357 -4.71 17.90 -16.16
C GLN A 357 -3.75 16.79 -16.54
N TYR A 358 -4.32 15.60 -16.74
CA TYR A 358 -3.62 14.45 -17.33
C TYR A 358 -3.61 14.59 -18.85
N LEU A 359 -2.46 14.40 -19.50
CA LEU A 359 -2.29 14.57 -20.94
C LEU A 359 -1.91 13.29 -21.66
N GLY A 360 -1.49 12.26 -20.95
CA GLY A 360 -1.12 10.98 -21.55
C GLY A 360 -0.50 10.02 -20.56
N ASN A 361 -0.50 8.75 -20.91
CA ASN A 361 0.16 7.67 -20.17
C ASN A 361 0.80 6.69 -21.13
N GLU A 362 2.08 6.36 -20.94
CA GLU A 362 2.84 5.41 -21.73
C GLU A 362 3.47 4.34 -20.83
N ILE A 363 3.13 3.08 -21.09
CA ILE A 363 3.66 1.94 -20.35
C ILE A 363 4.94 1.47 -21.02
N PHE A 364 6.02 1.30 -20.25
CA PHE A 364 7.32 0.96 -20.76
C PHE A 364 7.45 -0.50 -21.16
N ASP A 365 8.30 -0.74 -22.15
CA ASP A 365 8.75 -2.04 -22.62
C ASP A 365 7.59 -3.01 -22.91
N ASP A 366 7.67 -4.24 -22.34
CA ASP A 366 6.66 -5.27 -22.42
C ASP A 366 5.64 -5.20 -21.27
N GLY A 367 5.68 -4.15 -20.45
CA GLY A 367 4.81 -3.98 -19.28
C GLY A 367 3.32 -4.13 -19.60
N ILE A 368 2.90 -3.70 -20.81
CA ILE A 368 1.51 -3.89 -21.26
C ILE A 368 1.06 -5.36 -21.23
N MET A 369 1.97 -6.33 -21.38
CA MET A 369 1.68 -7.75 -21.36
C MET A 369 1.45 -8.29 -19.93
N HIS A 370 1.85 -7.54 -18.91
CA HIS A 370 1.65 -7.87 -17.50
C HIS A 370 0.33 -7.31 -16.95
N ILE A 371 -0.36 -6.47 -17.74
CA ILE A 371 -1.65 -5.91 -17.36
C ILE A 371 -2.76 -6.87 -17.78
N PRO A 372 -3.64 -7.30 -16.87
CA PRO A 372 -4.83 -8.07 -17.22
C PRO A 372 -5.76 -7.29 -18.17
N ASP A 373 -6.54 -7.99 -18.97
CA ASP A 373 -7.55 -7.38 -19.81
C ASP A 373 -8.45 -6.45 -18.99
N TYR A 374 -8.59 -5.20 -19.44
CA TYR A 374 -9.40 -4.22 -18.73
C TYR A 374 -10.87 -4.64 -18.70
N GLN A 375 -11.48 -4.54 -17.54
CA GLN A 375 -12.86 -4.94 -17.32
C GLN A 375 -13.74 -3.70 -17.21
N TYR A 376 -14.42 -3.36 -18.32
CA TYR A 376 -15.43 -2.30 -18.29
C TYR A 376 -16.58 -2.72 -17.35
N ARG A 377 -16.92 -1.84 -16.41
CA ARG A 377 -18.04 -2.10 -15.48
C ARG A 377 -19.41 -1.95 -16.14
N ILE A 378 -19.50 -1.20 -17.22
CA ILE A 378 -20.68 -1.04 -18.07
C ILE A 378 -20.44 -1.87 -19.32
N LYS A 379 -21.28 -2.86 -19.55
CA LYS A 379 -21.25 -3.69 -20.77
C LYS A 379 -22.28 -3.15 -21.72
N GLU A 380 -21.88 -2.92 -23.00
CA GLU A 380 -22.80 -2.59 -24.09
C GLU A 380 -23.87 -3.66 -24.33
#